data_8cb52eecec7209b921704061f9e80f97
#
_entry.id   8cb52eecec7209b921704061f9e80f97
#
_cell.length_a   1.000
_cell.length_b   1.000
_cell.length_c   1.000
_cell.angle_alpha   90.00
_cell.angle_beta   90.00
_cell.angle_gamma   90.00
#
_symmetry.space_group_name_H-M   'P 1'
#
loop_
_entity.id
_entity.type
_entity.pdbx_description
1 polymer ?
#
loop_
_entity_poly.entity_id
_entity_poly.type
_entity_poly.pdbx_seq_one_letter_code
_entity_poly.pdbx_strand_id
1 'polypeptide(L)'
;MTFRVIHQSALPASQSPFRVVDEQGHDLEWANRFLDMQCIRGLAPLSLRGYANLLLHFVRWWSRQSGVDVTRFSAGHFTEATLVDYVRDQVNEQPKPSAVLINQRSVMLRRLFRFHFQQDMPHGPFLIKRAWYRRSPMGYGQGRGRPVSVPADLTLKVPQRVMCPLPCEQVARFWSSFHTARDLAIVALMLLNGLRSREVLTLRLEDLLFSESQVRVRGKGSRVRLLPLPPETIRILTCWLKTERPLTNSPEVFVSLKGSARGKPMTPAGLRSLFRYHRATSGVKQANPHRFRHTFGSDMIRAGVSLPALMRLMGHAHMQTTMIYIQLTPQDVFAEYARAVAKLASLEQPRLDSDRPDSKR
;
A
#
# COMPACT_ATOMS: atom_id res chain seq x y z
N MET A 1 -5.54 4.85 35.01
CA MET A 1 -4.37 5.43 34.30
C MET A 1 -4.71 5.61 32.84
N THR A 2 -4.55 6.83 32.31
CA THR A 2 -4.77 7.12 30.90
C THR A 2 -3.42 7.20 30.20
N PHE A 3 -3.26 6.49 29.10
CA PHE A 3 -2.03 6.49 28.31
C PHE A 3 -2.23 7.25 27.01
N ARG A 4 -1.16 7.85 26.47
CA ARG A 4 -1.16 8.59 25.19
C ARG A 4 0.12 8.36 24.41
N VAL A 5 0.07 8.63 23.11
CA VAL A 5 1.29 8.67 22.26
C VAL A 5 1.67 10.13 22.09
N ILE A 6 2.93 10.44 22.39
CA ILE A 6 3.52 11.76 22.13
C ILE A 6 4.57 11.66 21.02
N HIS A 7 4.90 12.79 20.41
CA HIS A 7 5.97 12.91 19.43
C HIS A 7 7.08 13.77 20.01
N GLN A 8 8.27 13.21 20.13
CA GLN A 8 9.47 13.87 20.62
C GLN A 8 10.50 13.91 19.48
N SER A 9 10.82 15.10 18.98
CA SER A 9 11.75 15.27 17.83
C SER A 9 13.23 15.30 18.23
N ALA A 10 13.52 15.51 19.51
CA ALA A 10 14.90 15.69 20.01
C ALA A 10 15.56 14.40 20.53
N LEU A 11 14.99 13.22 20.22
CA LEU A 11 15.56 11.94 20.65
C LEU A 11 16.69 11.47 19.73
N PRO A 12 17.64 10.66 20.25
CA PRO A 12 18.68 10.03 19.43
C PRO A 12 18.08 9.23 18.26
N ALA A 13 18.81 9.11 17.15
CA ALA A 13 18.37 8.40 15.96
C ALA A 13 18.07 6.90 16.19
N SER A 14 18.59 6.30 17.26
CA SER A 14 18.30 4.93 17.68
C SER A 14 16.97 4.78 18.43
N GLN A 15 16.35 5.88 18.83
CA GLN A 15 15.10 5.90 19.56
C GLN A 15 13.94 6.31 18.67
N SER A 16 12.77 5.73 18.92
CA SER A 16 11.55 6.09 18.22
C SER A 16 11.09 7.50 18.63
N PRO A 17 10.80 8.40 17.68
CA PRO A 17 10.23 9.71 18.01
C PRO A 17 8.79 9.62 18.54
N PHE A 18 8.15 8.46 18.48
CA PHE A 18 6.84 8.23 19.04
C PHE A 18 6.95 7.40 20.30
N ARG A 19 6.50 8.01 21.44
CA ARG A 19 6.59 7.40 22.77
C ARG A 19 5.20 7.14 23.32
N VAL A 20 5.03 6.01 24.01
CA VAL A 20 3.83 5.73 24.81
C VAL A 20 4.12 6.20 26.24
N VAL A 21 3.32 7.11 26.76
CA VAL A 21 3.51 7.70 28.08
C VAL A 21 2.20 7.66 28.89
N ASP A 22 2.33 7.73 30.22
CA ASP A 22 1.21 7.88 31.14
C ASP A 22 0.65 9.32 31.19
N GLU A 23 -0.22 9.62 32.13
CA GLU A 23 -0.82 10.94 32.35
C GLU A 23 0.21 11.99 32.75
N GLN A 24 1.20 11.59 33.57
CA GLN A 24 2.29 12.44 34.04
C GLN A 24 3.38 12.67 32.99
N GLY A 25 3.37 11.91 31.91
CA GLY A 25 4.38 11.99 30.85
C GLY A 25 5.54 11.02 31.05
N HIS A 26 5.45 10.08 32.01
CA HIS A 26 6.48 9.06 32.17
C HIS A 26 6.38 8.00 31.09
N ASP A 27 7.53 7.58 30.57
CA ASP A 27 7.65 6.56 29.55
C ASP A 27 7.16 5.19 30.03
N LEU A 28 6.35 4.52 29.21
CA LEU A 28 6.05 3.12 29.41
C LEU A 28 7.21 2.28 28.81
N GLU A 29 8.18 1.96 29.66
CA GLU A 29 9.50 1.46 29.26
C GLU A 29 9.46 0.25 28.31
N TRP A 30 8.71 -0.79 28.66
CA TRP A 30 8.64 -2.02 27.84
C TRP A 30 8.06 -1.76 26.43
N ALA A 31 7.07 -0.86 26.32
CA ALA A 31 6.47 -0.49 25.05
C ALA A 31 7.44 0.34 24.18
N ASN A 32 8.13 1.27 24.84
CA ASN A 32 9.08 2.15 24.17
C ASN A 32 10.36 1.43 23.73
N ARG A 33 10.87 0.47 24.51
CA ARG A 33 11.98 -0.42 24.09
C ARG A 33 11.64 -1.18 22.81
N PHE A 34 10.40 -1.66 22.66
CA PHE A 34 9.98 -2.31 21.42
C PHE A 34 9.95 -1.32 20.23
N LEU A 35 9.45 -0.09 20.44
CA LEU A 35 9.45 0.95 19.40
C LEU A 35 10.86 1.36 19.00
N ASP A 36 11.79 1.47 19.93
CA ASP A 36 13.21 1.78 19.69
C ASP A 36 13.85 0.68 18.84
N MET A 37 13.58 -0.59 19.13
CA MET A 37 14.05 -1.69 18.29
C MET A 37 13.49 -1.61 16.85
N GLN A 38 12.24 -1.21 16.68
CA GLN A 38 11.69 -1.00 15.33
C GLN A 38 12.35 0.20 14.63
N CYS A 39 12.76 1.24 15.37
CA CYS A 39 13.51 2.37 14.85
C CYS A 39 14.91 1.93 14.38
N ILE A 40 15.65 1.19 15.19
CA ILE A 40 16.97 0.62 14.85
C ILE A 40 16.87 -0.26 13.59
N ARG A 41 15.79 -1.01 13.41
CA ARG A 41 15.53 -1.79 12.19
C ARG A 41 15.23 -0.94 10.94
N GLY A 42 15.25 0.38 11.06
CA GLY A 42 15.04 1.30 9.94
C GLY A 42 13.58 1.46 9.52
N LEU A 43 12.60 1.26 10.41
CA LEU A 43 11.22 1.53 10.07
C LEU A 43 11.00 3.04 9.87
N ALA A 44 10.24 3.36 8.80
CA ALA A 44 9.87 4.75 8.52
C ALA A 44 9.05 5.38 9.66
N PRO A 45 9.17 6.70 9.93
CA PRO A 45 8.46 7.37 11.02
C PRO A 45 6.95 7.14 11.04
N LEU A 46 6.29 7.12 9.87
CA LEU A 46 4.86 6.82 9.80
C LEU A 46 4.52 5.38 10.23
N SER A 47 5.42 4.43 9.98
CA SER A 47 5.24 3.05 10.46
C SER A 47 5.41 2.99 11.97
N LEU A 48 6.41 3.69 12.54
CA LEU A 48 6.61 3.79 13.99
C LEU A 48 5.39 4.41 14.67
N ARG A 49 4.83 5.49 14.12
CA ARG A 49 3.57 6.06 14.60
C ARG A 49 2.43 5.04 14.58
N GLY A 50 2.34 4.26 13.51
CA GLY A 50 1.35 3.17 13.42
C GLY A 50 1.51 2.15 14.52
N TYR A 51 2.74 1.67 14.76
CA TYR A 51 3.03 0.73 15.86
C TYR A 51 2.72 1.33 17.23
N ALA A 52 3.08 2.58 17.49
CA ALA A 52 2.79 3.25 18.75
C ALA A 52 1.28 3.33 19.04
N ASN A 53 0.46 3.63 18.01
CA ASN A 53 -1.00 3.65 18.17
C ASN A 53 -1.60 2.24 18.39
N LEU A 54 -1.05 1.21 17.73
CA LEU A 54 -1.48 -0.18 17.97
C LEU A 54 -1.14 -0.61 19.41
N LEU A 55 0.06 -0.26 19.90
CA LEU A 55 0.48 -0.49 21.29
C LEU A 55 -0.41 0.24 22.25
N LEU A 56 -0.69 1.53 22.02
CA LEU A 56 -1.55 2.35 22.88
C LEU A 56 -2.94 1.72 23.04
N HIS A 57 -3.51 1.15 21.97
CA HIS A 57 -4.80 0.48 22.07
C HIS A 57 -4.72 -0.73 23.01
N PHE A 58 -3.65 -1.55 22.89
CA PHE A 58 -3.44 -2.70 23.76
C PHE A 58 -3.22 -2.26 25.21
N VAL A 59 -2.35 -1.29 25.44
CA VAL A 59 -2.07 -0.73 26.79
C VAL A 59 -3.35 -0.25 27.46
N ARG A 60 -4.19 0.50 26.74
CA ARG A 60 -5.48 0.99 27.25
C ARG A 60 -6.47 -0.12 27.56
N TRP A 61 -6.52 -1.16 26.75
CA TRP A 61 -7.34 -2.34 27.04
C TRP A 61 -6.81 -3.06 28.27
N TRP A 62 -5.52 -3.31 28.35
CA TRP A 62 -4.89 -4.04 29.41
C TRP A 62 -4.98 -3.34 30.76
N SER A 63 -4.86 -2.00 30.78
CA SER A 63 -5.02 -1.19 32.00
C SER A 63 -6.42 -1.23 32.63
N ARG A 64 -7.41 -1.73 31.90
CA ARG A 64 -8.78 -1.92 32.40
C ARG A 64 -9.00 -3.31 33.03
N GLN A 65 -8.06 -4.23 32.85
CA GLN A 65 -8.17 -5.56 33.41
C GLN A 65 -7.85 -5.51 34.92
N SER A 66 -8.68 -6.17 35.73
CA SER A 66 -8.51 -6.20 37.18
C SER A 66 -7.18 -6.86 37.59
N GLY A 67 -6.46 -6.25 38.51
CA GLY A 67 -5.24 -6.81 39.08
C GLY A 67 -3.99 -6.78 38.18
N VAL A 68 -4.03 -6.05 37.05
CA VAL A 68 -2.89 -5.93 36.13
C VAL A 68 -2.11 -4.64 36.41
N ASP A 69 -0.82 -4.81 36.76
CA ASP A 69 0.13 -3.71 36.77
C ASP A 69 0.68 -3.51 35.35
N VAL A 70 0.19 -2.47 34.66
CA VAL A 70 0.57 -2.18 33.26
C VAL A 70 2.04 -1.78 33.13
N THR A 71 2.69 -1.37 34.20
CA THR A 71 4.12 -1.00 34.16
C THR A 71 5.00 -2.24 34.01
N ARG A 72 4.49 -3.41 34.39
CA ARG A 72 5.21 -4.71 34.34
C ARG A 72 4.66 -5.61 33.23
N PHE A 73 5.50 -5.83 32.23
CA PHE A 73 5.18 -6.73 31.12
C PHE A 73 5.83 -8.10 31.34
N SER A 74 5.02 -9.10 31.73
CA SER A 74 5.51 -10.45 32.01
C SER A 74 4.80 -11.52 31.16
N ALA A 75 5.50 -12.61 30.84
CA ALA A 75 4.96 -13.69 30.02
C ALA A 75 3.74 -14.40 30.66
N GLY A 76 3.71 -14.48 32.00
CA GLY A 76 2.62 -15.12 32.72
C GLY A 76 1.25 -14.42 32.56
N HIS A 77 1.25 -13.15 32.17
CA HIS A 77 0.02 -12.41 31.90
C HIS A 77 -0.56 -12.67 30.51
N PHE A 78 0.19 -13.34 29.62
CA PHE A 78 -0.20 -13.61 28.25
C PHE A 78 -0.55 -15.08 28.06
N THR A 79 -1.73 -15.43 28.48
CA THR A 79 -2.33 -16.73 28.22
C THR A 79 -3.10 -16.71 26.90
N GLU A 80 -3.50 -17.89 26.42
CA GLU A 80 -4.45 -18.00 25.31
C GLU A 80 -5.75 -17.24 25.61
N ALA A 81 -6.27 -17.32 26.84
CA ALA A 81 -7.45 -16.60 27.29
C ALA A 81 -7.28 -15.08 27.12
N THR A 82 -6.15 -14.53 27.52
CA THR A 82 -5.85 -13.08 27.38
C THR A 82 -5.95 -12.63 25.92
N LEU A 83 -5.43 -13.43 24.97
CA LEU A 83 -5.52 -13.11 23.54
C LEU A 83 -6.95 -13.19 23.04
N VAL A 84 -7.70 -14.22 23.44
CA VAL A 84 -9.10 -14.40 23.06
C VAL A 84 -9.95 -13.25 23.59
N ASP A 85 -9.77 -12.86 24.84
CA ASP A 85 -10.51 -11.74 25.48
C ASP A 85 -10.19 -10.41 24.81
N TYR A 86 -8.90 -10.14 24.50
CA TYR A 86 -8.50 -8.96 23.76
C TYR A 86 -9.15 -8.86 22.38
N VAL A 87 -9.28 -9.97 21.65
CA VAL A 87 -9.95 -9.99 20.36
C VAL A 87 -11.47 -9.89 20.50
N ARG A 88 -12.05 -10.59 21.50
CA ARG A 88 -13.49 -10.57 21.78
C ARG A 88 -13.98 -9.17 22.10
N ASP A 89 -13.28 -8.44 22.97
CA ASP A 89 -13.65 -7.09 23.35
C ASP A 89 -13.65 -6.15 22.15
N GLN A 90 -12.65 -6.28 21.25
CA GLN A 90 -12.61 -5.49 20.03
C GLN A 90 -13.74 -5.83 19.03
N VAL A 91 -14.17 -7.08 18.99
CA VAL A 91 -15.31 -7.50 18.13
C VAL A 91 -16.62 -6.89 18.64
N ASN A 92 -16.73 -6.69 19.96
CA ASN A 92 -17.90 -6.12 20.64
C ASN A 92 -17.85 -4.59 20.76
N GLU A 93 -16.70 -3.96 20.43
CA GLU A 93 -16.52 -2.50 20.54
C GLU A 93 -17.45 -1.74 19.57
N GLN A 94 -17.96 -0.59 20.05
CA GLN A 94 -18.77 0.33 19.23
C GLN A 94 -18.10 1.71 19.12
N PRO A 95 -17.86 2.22 17.90
CA PRO A 95 -18.08 1.56 16.59
C PRO A 95 -17.11 0.40 16.36
N LYS A 96 -17.63 -0.68 15.76
CA LYS A 96 -16.85 -1.90 15.52
C LYS A 96 -15.63 -1.66 14.62
N PRO A 97 -14.40 -1.97 15.08
CA PRO A 97 -13.21 -1.90 14.25
C PRO A 97 -13.27 -2.90 13.08
N SER A 98 -12.56 -2.58 11.99
CA SER A 98 -12.47 -3.53 10.87
C SER A 98 -11.67 -4.79 11.27
N ALA A 99 -12.02 -5.95 10.69
CA ALA A 99 -11.27 -7.19 10.90
C ALA A 99 -9.78 -7.06 10.55
N VAL A 100 -9.45 -6.23 9.55
CA VAL A 100 -8.05 -5.90 9.20
C VAL A 100 -7.33 -5.21 10.35
N LEU A 101 -7.98 -4.24 11.00
CA LEU A 101 -7.38 -3.50 12.13
C LEU A 101 -7.20 -4.42 13.34
N ILE A 102 -8.18 -5.26 13.66
CA ILE A 102 -8.08 -6.23 14.76
C ILE A 102 -6.91 -7.19 14.50
N ASN A 103 -6.81 -7.73 13.28
CA ASN A 103 -5.70 -8.60 12.90
C ASN A 103 -4.34 -7.89 12.98
N GLN A 104 -4.25 -6.61 12.58
CA GLN A 104 -3.02 -5.83 12.72
C GLN A 104 -2.61 -5.64 14.19
N ARG A 105 -3.57 -5.39 15.09
CA ARG A 105 -3.35 -5.29 16.53
C ARG A 105 -2.84 -6.62 17.11
N SER A 106 -3.45 -7.73 16.72
CA SER A 106 -3.02 -9.08 17.14
C SER A 106 -1.62 -9.44 16.65
N VAL A 107 -1.30 -9.12 15.39
CA VAL A 107 0.06 -9.34 14.84
C VAL A 107 1.10 -8.47 15.55
N MET A 108 0.76 -7.23 15.87
CA MET A 108 1.64 -6.34 16.64
C MET A 108 1.90 -6.93 18.03
N LEU A 109 0.87 -7.39 18.73
CA LEU A 109 0.98 -7.98 20.06
C LEU A 109 1.88 -9.23 20.06
N ARG A 110 1.75 -10.11 19.05
CA ARG A 110 2.65 -11.27 18.90
C ARG A 110 4.12 -10.87 18.69
N ARG A 111 4.36 -9.81 17.90
CA ARG A 111 5.71 -9.29 17.68
C ARG A 111 6.31 -8.70 18.96
N LEU A 112 5.49 -8.00 19.74
CA LEU A 112 5.86 -7.46 21.03
C LEU A 112 6.24 -8.59 22.00
N PHE A 113 5.40 -9.60 22.10
CA PHE A 113 5.63 -10.77 22.95
C PHE A 113 6.94 -11.49 22.59
N ARG A 114 7.14 -11.79 21.30
CA ARG A 114 8.38 -12.40 20.81
C ARG A 114 9.61 -11.54 21.09
N PHE A 115 9.49 -10.22 21.01
CA PHE A 115 10.59 -9.31 21.33
C PHE A 115 11.02 -9.40 22.79
N HIS A 116 10.06 -9.43 23.72
CA HIS A 116 10.36 -9.43 25.15
C HIS A 116 10.75 -10.81 25.69
N PHE A 117 10.12 -11.88 25.21
CA PHE A 117 10.24 -13.21 25.81
C PHE A 117 10.98 -14.22 24.94
N GLN A 118 11.41 -13.85 23.73
CA GLN A 118 12.16 -14.70 22.77
C GLN A 118 11.43 -16.00 22.42
N GLN A 119 10.13 -16.06 22.58
CA GLN A 119 9.28 -17.20 22.30
C GLN A 119 7.99 -16.75 21.59
N ASP A 120 7.32 -17.68 20.92
CA ASP A 120 6.06 -17.39 20.28
C ASP A 120 4.94 -17.22 21.32
N MET A 121 4.06 -16.23 21.08
CA MET A 121 2.86 -16.05 21.88
C MET A 121 1.96 -17.29 21.73
N PRO A 122 1.26 -17.72 22.81
CA PRO A 122 0.31 -18.83 22.72
C PRO A 122 -0.63 -18.68 21.52
N HIS A 123 -0.78 -19.75 20.76
CA HIS A 123 -1.71 -19.79 19.64
C HIS A 123 -3.14 -19.89 20.18
N GLY A 124 -4.12 -19.40 19.39
CA GLY A 124 -5.52 -19.61 19.72
C GLY A 124 -5.92 -21.11 19.66
N PRO A 125 -7.11 -21.46 20.13
CA PRO A 125 -7.56 -22.84 20.30
C PRO A 125 -7.79 -23.60 18.98
N PHE A 126 -7.45 -22.99 17.85
CA PHE A 126 -7.75 -23.55 16.54
C PHE A 126 -6.54 -24.26 15.94
N LEU A 127 -6.80 -25.46 15.43
CA LEU A 127 -5.86 -26.19 14.58
C LEU A 127 -6.28 -26.06 13.12
N ILE A 128 -5.35 -25.71 12.24
CA ILE A 128 -5.55 -25.70 10.80
C ILE A 128 -4.73 -26.80 10.14
N LYS A 129 -5.33 -27.45 9.12
CA LYS A 129 -4.59 -28.40 8.28
C LYS A 129 -3.80 -27.60 7.25
N ARG A 130 -2.47 -27.60 7.37
CA ARG A 130 -1.58 -27.07 6.35
C ARG A 130 -1.07 -28.18 5.46
N ALA A 131 -1.27 -28.05 4.14
CA ALA A 131 -0.60 -28.91 3.19
C ALA A 131 0.87 -28.47 3.09
N TRP A 132 1.80 -29.37 3.38
CA TRP A 132 3.21 -29.15 3.15
C TRP A 132 3.53 -29.52 1.70
N TYR A 133 4.03 -28.53 0.95
CA TYR A 133 4.63 -28.79 -0.36
C TYR A 133 6.13 -29.08 -0.14
N ARG A 134 6.54 -30.36 -0.29
CA ARG A 134 7.97 -30.69 -0.38
C ARG A 134 8.48 -30.18 -1.72
N ARG A 135 9.41 -29.24 -1.71
CA ARG A 135 10.24 -28.97 -2.90
C ARG A 135 11.06 -30.21 -3.19
N SER A 136 10.89 -30.80 -4.37
CA SER A 136 11.80 -31.83 -4.86
C SER A 136 13.20 -31.21 -5.00
N PRO A 137 14.26 -31.87 -4.54
CA PRO A 137 15.63 -31.41 -4.74
C PRO A 137 16.01 -31.21 -6.23
N MET A 138 15.30 -31.86 -7.15
CA MET A 138 15.51 -31.77 -8.60
C MET A 138 14.58 -30.79 -9.35
N GLY A 139 13.80 -29.98 -8.66
CA GLY A 139 12.99 -28.93 -9.30
C GLY A 139 11.77 -29.39 -10.11
N TYR A 140 11.57 -30.68 -10.31
CA TYR A 140 10.42 -31.23 -11.02
C TYR A 140 9.51 -32.02 -10.06
N GLY A 141 8.29 -31.57 -9.90
CA GLY A 141 7.23 -32.23 -9.17
C GLY A 141 7.02 -31.71 -7.73
N GLN A 142 5.90 -31.03 -7.51
CA GLN A 142 5.41 -30.71 -6.17
C GLN A 142 4.68 -31.93 -5.60
N GLY A 143 5.38 -32.74 -4.81
CA GLY A 143 4.73 -33.80 -4.04
C GLY A 143 3.82 -33.19 -2.95
N ARG A 144 2.54 -33.49 -2.96
CA ARG A 144 1.62 -33.17 -1.85
C ARG A 144 2.03 -33.99 -0.62
N GLY A 145 2.66 -33.36 0.35
CA GLY A 145 2.87 -33.98 1.65
C GLY A 145 1.54 -34.18 2.39
N ARG A 146 1.51 -35.11 3.35
CA ARG A 146 0.33 -35.30 4.21
C ARG A 146 0.00 -33.99 4.93
N PRO A 147 -1.28 -33.57 4.97
CA PRO A 147 -1.66 -32.39 5.72
C PRO A 147 -1.37 -32.57 7.21
N VAL A 148 -0.61 -31.66 7.78
CA VAL A 148 -0.29 -31.63 9.20
C VAL A 148 -1.18 -30.60 9.89
N SER A 149 -1.78 -30.97 11.01
CA SER A 149 -2.51 -30.02 11.86
C SER A 149 -1.51 -29.16 12.61
N VAL A 150 -1.57 -27.85 12.38
CA VAL A 150 -0.74 -26.87 13.08
C VAL A 150 -1.61 -25.89 13.84
N PRO A 151 -1.18 -25.37 15.01
CA PRO A 151 -1.88 -24.30 15.69
C PRO A 151 -2.09 -23.09 14.75
N ALA A 152 -3.29 -22.57 14.74
CA ALA A 152 -3.61 -21.39 13.96
C ALA A 152 -3.62 -20.17 14.86
N ASP A 153 -3.03 -19.11 14.35
CA ASP A 153 -3.20 -17.80 14.94
C ASP A 153 -4.68 -17.39 14.95
N LEU A 154 -5.15 -16.84 16.07
CA LEU A 154 -6.47 -16.22 16.12
C LEU A 154 -6.52 -15.02 15.15
N THR A 155 -7.09 -15.27 13.98
CA THR A 155 -7.18 -14.27 12.89
C THR A 155 -8.60 -14.20 12.41
N LEU A 156 -9.18 -13.02 12.40
CA LEU A 156 -10.52 -12.79 11.89
C LEU A 156 -10.53 -12.91 10.36
N LYS A 157 -11.56 -13.55 9.83
CA LYS A 157 -11.78 -13.63 8.39
C LYS A 157 -12.01 -12.21 7.83
N VAL A 158 -11.16 -11.80 6.92
CA VAL A 158 -11.30 -10.51 6.23
C VAL A 158 -12.05 -10.73 4.92
N PRO A 159 -13.20 -10.07 4.72
CA PRO A 159 -13.88 -10.12 3.43
C PRO A 159 -12.96 -9.60 2.33
N GLN A 160 -12.83 -10.36 1.26
CA GLN A 160 -12.04 -9.94 0.11
C GLN A 160 -12.77 -8.78 -0.59
N ARG A 161 -12.25 -7.56 -0.42
CA ARG A 161 -12.79 -6.40 -1.11
C ARG A 161 -12.27 -6.40 -2.54
N VAL A 162 -13.16 -6.64 -3.45
CA VAL A 162 -12.90 -6.40 -4.87
C VAL A 162 -12.82 -4.89 -5.08
N MET A 163 -11.64 -4.42 -5.49
CA MET A 163 -11.41 -3.01 -5.78
C MET A 163 -11.87 -2.73 -7.21
N CYS A 164 -13.11 -2.24 -7.37
CA CYS A 164 -13.60 -1.83 -8.67
C CYS A 164 -12.92 -0.52 -9.14
N PRO A 165 -12.46 -0.42 -10.38
CA PRO A 165 -12.00 0.83 -10.97
C PRO A 165 -13.14 1.86 -11.02
N LEU A 166 -12.80 3.13 -11.19
CA LEU A 166 -13.82 4.15 -11.44
C LEU A 166 -14.35 4.00 -12.87
N PRO A 167 -15.68 4.02 -13.07
CA PRO A 167 -16.26 4.11 -14.41
C PRO A 167 -15.80 5.38 -15.15
N CYS A 168 -15.67 5.29 -16.48
CA CYS A 168 -15.21 6.42 -17.31
C CYS A 168 -16.00 7.71 -17.06
N GLU A 169 -17.32 7.61 -16.90
CA GLU A 169 -18.20 8.76 -16.62
C GLU A 169 -17.87 9.43 -15.27
N GLN A 170 -17.53 8.64 -14.25
CA GLN A 170 -17.12 9.17 -12.95
C GLN A 170 -15.75 9.82 -13.04
N VAL A 171 -14.82 9.24 -13.80
CA VAL A 171 -13.52 9.83 -14.09
C VAL A 171 -13.71 11.17 -14.79
N ALA A 172 -14.52 11.23 -15.84
CA ALA A 172 -14.79 12.46 -16.59
C ALA A 172 -15.42 13.55 -15.70
N ARG A 173 -16.44 13.22 -14.90
CA ARG A 173 -17.06 14.18 -13.96
C ARG A 173 -16.07 14.68 -12.91
N PHE A 174 -15.21 13.81 -12.39
CA PHE A 174 -14.20 14.24 -11.44
C PHE A 174 -13.14 15.11 -12.11
N TRP A 175 -12.72 14.76 -13.33
CA TRP A 175 -11.76 15.52 -14.13
C TRP A 175 -12.26 16.92 -14.45
N SER A 176 -13.52 17.06 -14.85
CA SER A 176 -14.13 18.37 -15.17
C SER A 176 -14.32 19.29 -13.95
N SER A 177 -14.17 18.76 -12.73
CA SER A 177 -14.24 19.58 -11.51
C SER A 177 -12.98 20.39 -11.21
N PHE A 178 -11.88 20.15 -11.95
CA PHE A 178 -10.61 20.85 -11.73
C PHE A 178 -10.58 22.20 -12.45
N HIS A 179 -10.15 23.23 -11.73
CA HIS A 179 -9.99 24.60 -12.24
C HIS A 179 -8.54 25.08 -12.18
N THR A 180 -7.62 24.28 -11.65
CA THR A 180 -6.20 24.60 -11.58
C THR A 180 -5.38 23.53 -12.29
N ALA A 181 -4.37 23.95 -13.04
CA ALA A 181 -3.45 23.02 -13.69
C ALA A 181 -2.67 22.18 -12.68
N ARG A 182 -2.41 22.71 -11.47
CA ARG A 182 -1.80 21.95 -10.37
C ARG A 182 -2.61 20.70 -10.00
N ASP A 183 -3.89 20.90 -9.71
CA ASP A 183 -4.73 19.83 -9.19
C ASP A 183 -4.99 18.78 -10.28
N LEU A 184 -5.15 19.26 -11.52
CA LEU A 184 -5.26 18.42 -12.70
C LEU A 184 -3.98 17.58 -12.93
N ALA A 185 -2.79 18.19 -12.82
CA ALA A 185 -1.51 17.50 -12.96
C ALA A 185 -1.31 16.41 -11.89
N ILE A 186 -1.70 16.69 -10.65
CA ILE A 186 -1.66 15.70 -9.56
C ILE A 186 -2.50 14.47 -9.90
N VAL A 187 -3.72 14.67 -10.37
CA VAL A 187 -4.63 13.57 -10.69
C VAL A 187 -4.22 12.87 -11.98
N ALA A 188 -3.70 13.60 -12.99
CA ALA A 188 -3.14 13.02 -14.20
C ALA A 188 -2.02 12.02 -13.89
N LEU A 189 -1.07 12.38 -13.04
CA LEU A 189 0.00 11.48 -12.62
C LEU A 189 -0.51 10.23 -11.88
N MET A 190 -1.62 10.32 -11.17
CA MET A 190 -2.23 9.16 -10.50
C MET A 190 -3.04 8.28 -11.44
N LEU A 191 -3.78 8.89 -12.37
CA LEU A 191 -4.69 8.21 -13.28
C LEU A 191 -4.00 7.69 -14.54
N LEU A 192 -3.08 8.48 -15.14
CA LEU A 192 -2.44 8.15 -16.42
C LEU A 192 -1.06 7.49 -16.24
N ASN A 193 -0.43 7.67 -15.08
CA ASN A 193 0.90 7.11 -14.78
C ASN A 193 0.92 6.21 -13.55
N GLY A 194 -0.19 6.08 -12.84
CA GLY A 194 -0.35 5.18 -11.70
C GLY A 194 0.51 5.54 -10.48
N LEU A 195 0.91 6.80 -10.28
CA LEU A 195 1.72 7.20 -9.14
C LEU A 195 0.95 7.09 -7.82
N ARG A 196 1.68 6.78 -6.74
CA ARG A 196 1.15 6.83 -5.38
C ARG A 196 1.11 8.26 -4.85
N SER A 197 0.21 8.56 -3.91
CA SER A 197 0.13 9.88 -3.26
C SER A 197 1.48 10.40 -2.79
N ARG A 198 2.27 9.55 -2.13
CA ARG A 198 3.60 9.93 -1.64
C ARG A 198 4.57 10.21 -2.79
N GLU A 199 4.53 9.41 -3.85
CA GLU A 199 5.40 9.57 -5.01
C GLU A 199 5.10 10.91 -5.72
N VAL A 200 3.82 11.29 -5.84
CA VAL A 200 3.43 12.59 -6.39
C VAL A 200 3.89 13.75 -5.49
N LEU A 201 3.68 13.64 -4.17
CA LEU A 201 4.04 14.70 -3.24
C LEU A 201 5.55 14.91 -3.07
N THR A 202 6.35 13.87 -3.33
CA THR A 202 7.82 13.93 -3.23
C THR A 202 8.52 14.05 -4.59
N LEU A 203 7.75 14.25 -5.67
CA LEU A 203 8.29 14.43 -7.01
C LEU A 203 9.01 15.77 -7.11
N ARG A 204 10.24 15.78 -7.61
CA ARG A 204 11.07 16.99 -7.77
C ARG A 204 11.10 17.46 -9.20
N LEU A 205 11.44 18.73 -9.39
CA LEU A 205 11.57 19.33 -10.72
C LEU A 205 12.61 18.57 -11.56
N GLU A 206 13.74 18.17 -10.98
CA GLU A 206 14.80 17.37 -11.60
C GLU A 206 14.36 15.95 -12.04
N ASP A 207 13.22 15.48 -11.55
CA ASP A 207 12.67 14.17 -11.90
C ASP A 207 11.79 14.21 -13.16
N LEU A 208 11.46 15.40 -13.68
CA LEU A 208 10.68 15.59 -14.89
C LEU A 208 11.59 15.65 -16.12
N LEU A 209 11.71 14.56 -16.83
CA LEU A 209 12.55 14.41 -18.02
C LEU A 209 11.71 14.61 -19.28
N PHE A 210 11.28 15.84 -19.51
CA PHE A 210 10.35 16.17 -20.61
C PHE A 210 10.92 15.89 -21.99
N SER A 211 12.23 16.10 -22.20
CA SER A 211 12.92 15.76 -23.45
C SER A 211 12.86 14.28 -23.79
N GLU A 212 12.82 13.44 -22.77
CA GLU A 212 12.75 11.98 -22.90
C GLU A 212 11.32 11.46 -22.79
N SER A 213 10.33 12.35 -22.59
CA SER A 213 8.94 11.99 -22.29
C SER A 213 8.83 11.01 -21.10
N GLN A 214 9.62 11.24 -20.05
CA GLN A 214 9.72 10.36 -18.89
C GLN A 214 9.64 11.13 -17.57
N VAL A 215 9.30 10.39 -16.51
CA VAL A 215 9.39 10.86 -15.13
C VAL A 215 10.12 9.85 -14.26
N ARG A 216 11.06 10.33 -13.47
CA ARG A 216 11.79 9.53 -12.47
C ARG A 216 11.00 9.49 -11.18
N VAL A 217 10.62 8.29 -10.72
CA VAL A 217 9.79 8.11 -9.53
C VAL A 217 10.56 7.35 -8.47
N ARG A 218 10.68 7.94 -7.27
CA ARG A 218 11.31 7.33 -6.10
C ARG A 218 10.26 6.61 -5.25
N GLY A 219 10.35 5.29 -5.19
CA GLY A 219 9.42 4.43 -4.44
C GLY A 219 9.88 4.11 -3.02
N LYS A 220 9.18 3.17 -2.38
CA LYS A 220 9.55 2.65 -1.05
C LYS A 220 10.91 1.95 -1.10
N GLY A 221 11.77 2.23 -0.12
CA GLY A 221 13.12 1.65 -0.03
C GLY A 221 14.09 2.21 -1.08
N SER A 222 13.94 3.48 -1.42
CA SER A 222 14.82 4.22 -2.36
C SER A 222 14.92 3.61 -3.77
N ARG A 223 13.98 2.73 -4.14
CA ARG A 223 13.91 2.17 -5.48
C ARG A 223 13.46 3.24 -6.46
N VAL A 224 14.27 3.47 -7.50
CA VAL A 224 13.97 4.42 -8.58
C VAL A 224 13.43 3.65 -9.78
N ARG A 225 12.41 4.22 -10.45
CA ARG A 225 11.93 3.74 -11.73
C ARG A 225 11.63 4.92 -12.66
N LEU A 226 11.83 4.70 -13.94
CA LEU A 226 11.41 5.63 -14.99
C LEU A 226 10.04 5.21 -15.50
N LEU A 227 9.15 6.17 -15.69
CA LEU A 227 7.82 5.97 -16.25
C LEU A 227 7.65 6.85 -17.46
N PRO A 228 7.00 6.36 -18.53
CA PRO A 228 6.65 7.20 -19.67
C PRO A 228 5.64 8.26 -19.24
N LEU A 229 5.78 9.48 -19.73
CA LEU A 229 4.81 10.57 -19.61
C LEU A 229 4.03 10.69 -20.91
N PRO A 230 2.72 10.43 -20.90
CA PRO A 230 1.86 10.72 -22.05
C PRO A 230 1.92 12.22 -22.42
N PRO A 231 1.79 12.58 -23.71
CA PRO A 231 1.83 13.97 -24.14
C PRO A 231 0.85 14.88 -23.39
N GLU A 232 -0.33 14.36 -23.08
CA GLU A 232 -1.33 15.09 -22.29
C GLU A 232 -0.83 15.42 -20.88
N THR A 233 -0.17 14.46 -20.19
CA THR A 233 0.42 14.72 -18.86
C THR A 233 1.53 15.76 -18.94
N ILE A 234 2.37 15.70 -19.98
CA ILE A 234 3.44 16.71 -20.22
C ILE A 234 2.82 18.10 -20.41
N ARG A 235 1.76 18.20 -21.22
CA ARG A 235 1.05 19.46 -21.47
C ARG A 235 0.50 20.07 -20.17
N ILE A 236 -0.17 19.27 -19.35
CA ILE A 236 -0.75 19.72 -18.08
C ILE A 236 0.36 20.12 -17.09
N LEU A 237 1.42 19.34 -16.97
CA LEU A 237 2.56 19.66 -16.10
C LEU A 237 3.26 20.95 -16.56
N THR A 238 3.44 21.14 -17.85
CA THR A 238 4.05 22.36 -18.43
C THR A 238 3.17 23.58 -18.13
N CYS A 239 1.86 23.46 -18.29
CA CYS A 239 0.92 24.52 -17.93
C CYS A 239 1.06 24.86 -16.44
N TRP A 240 1.01 23.88 -15.55
CA TRP A 240 1.22 24.08 -14.11
C TRP A 240 2.51 24.84 -13.81
N LEU A 241 3.63 24.36 -14.36
CA LEU A 241 4.97 24.91 -14.06
C LEU A 241 5.16 26.33 -14.57
N LYS A 242 4.58 26.65 -15.75
CA LYS A 242 4.80 27.94 -16.41
C LYS A 242 3.81 29.02 -15.98
N THR A 243 2.55 28.64 -15.67
CA THR A 243 1.48 29.62 -15.47
C THR A 243 0.99 29.76 -14.03
N GLU A 244 0.98 28.70 -13.26
CA GLU A 244 0.35 28.72 -11.93
C GLU A 244 1.33 28.51 -10.76
N ARG A 245 2.45 27.81 -11.00
CA ARG A 245 3.38 27.51 -9.93
C ARG A 245 4.02 28.80 -9.41
N PRO A 246 3.84 29.15 -8.12
CA PRO A 246 4.46 30.34 -7.56
C PRO A 246 5.99 30.24 -7.59
N LEU A 247 6.66 31.39 -7.68
CA LEU A 247 8.10 31.46 -7.51
C LEU A 247 8.46 30.98 -6.10
N THR A 248 9.33 30.01 -6.02
CA THR A 248 9.76 29.38 -4.77
C THR A 248 11.06 28.61 -4.97
N ASN A 249 11.85 28.50 -3.90
CA ASN A 249 13.07 27.69 -3.87
C ASN A 249 12.78 26.20 -3.59
N SER A 250 11.51 25.80 -3.44
CA SER A 250 11.16 24.41 -3.22
C SER A 250 11.51 23.57 -4.44
N PRO A 251 12.26 22.47 -4.28
CA PRO A 251 12.56 21.55 -5.38
C PRO A 251 11.38 20.67 -5.77
N GLU A 252 10.35 20.58 -4.93
CA GLU A 252 9.16 19.76 -5.21
C GLU A 252 8.32 20.34 -6.33
N VAL A 253 7.80 19.48 -7.20
CA VAL A 253 6.92 19.87 -8.31
C VAL A 253 5.65 20.54 -7.77
N PHE A 254 5.05 19.94 -6.73
CA PHE A 254 3.76 20.40 -6.22
C PHE A 254 3.90 21.17 -4.91
N VAL A 255 3.49 22.42 -4.95
CA VAL A 255 3.52 23.35 -3.83
C VAL A 255 2.13 23.89 -3.52
N SER A 256 1.98 24.42 -2.31
CA SER A 256 0.73 25.07 -1.88
C SER A 256 0.54 26.40 -2.59
N LEU A 257 -0.72 26.72 -2.98
CA LEU A 257 -1.05 27.94 -3.73
C LEU A 257 -1.49 29.09 -2.83
N LYS A 258 -1.97 28.81 -1.62
CA LYS A 258 -2.67 29.79 -0.76
C LYS A 258 -2.14 29.79 0.67
N GLY A 259 -2.42 30.86 1.39
CA GLY A 259 -2.15 31.04 2.81
C GLY A 259 -0.65 31.14 3.14
N SER A 260 -0.30 30.97 4.41
CA SER A 260 1.07 31.01 4.94
C SER A 260 1.97 29.85 4.44
N ALA A 261 1.37 28.88 3.79
CA ALA A 261 2.07 27.74 3.16
C ALA A 261 2.32 27.94 1.66
N ARG A 262 1.95 29.08 1.07
CA ARG A 262 2.18 29.33 -0.36
C ARG A 262 3.65 29.14 -0.73
N GLY A 263 3.91 28.37 -1.79
CA GLY A 263 5.26 28.03 -2.25
C GLY A 263 5.96 26.94 -1.44
N LYS A 264 5.42 26.50 -0.29
CA LYS A 264 5.96 25.35 0.46
C LYS A 264 5.46 24.04 -0.14
N PRO A 265 6.20 22.92 0.02
CA PRO A 265 5.80 21.62 -0.49
C PRO A 265 4.38 21.24 -0.07
N MET A 266 3.63 20.66 -1.00
CA MET A 266 2.28 20.21 -0.71
C MET A 266 2.30 19.03 0.28
N THR A 267 1.48 19.12 1.33
CA THR A 267 1.43 18.11 2.38
C THR A 267 0.41 17.00 2.07
N PRO A 268 0.51 15.82 2.72
CA PRO A 268 -0.54 14.80 2.65
C PRO A 268 -1.91 15.30 3.12
N ALA A 269 -1.96 16.27 4.03
CA ALA A 269 -3.20 16.92 4.47
C ALA A 269 -3.79 17.78 3.36
N GLY A 270 -2.95 18.56 2.67
CA GLY A 270 -3.35 19.35 1.50
C GLY A 270 -3.93 18.48 0.39
N LEU A 271 -3.27 17.37 0.07
CA LEU A 271 -3.78 16.41 -0.92
C LEU A 271 -5.14 15.81 -0.51
N ARG A 272 -5.31 15.45 0.77
CA ARG A 272 -6.61 14.97 1.27
C ARG A 272 -7.71 16.03 1.17
N SER A 273 -7.39 17.29 1.43
CA SER A 273 -8.33 18.41 1.31
C SER A 273 -8.73 18.65 -0.14
N LEU A 274 -7.77 18.57 -1.08
CA LEU A 274 -8.03 18.62 -2.52
C LEU A 274 -9.04 17.55 -2.93
N PHE A 275 -8.77 16.28 -2.61
CA PHE A 275 -9.69 15.20 -2.95
C PHE A 275 -11.06 15.32 -2.26
N ARG A 276 -11.11 15.84 -1.03
CA ARG A 276 -12.37 16.09 -0.32
C ARG A 276 -13.21 17.14 -1.05
N TYR A 277 -12.60 18.24 -1.44
CA TYR A 277 -13.25 19.32 -2.19
C TYR A 277 -13.81 18.81 -3.52
N HIS A 278 -12.98 18.17 -4.35
CA HIS A 278 -13.40 17.70 -5.67
C HIS A 278 -14.42 16.56 -5.61
N ARG A 279 -14.41 15.73 -4.55
CA ARG A 279 -15.48 14.76 -4.31
C ARG A 279 -16.83 15.42 -4.04
N ALA A 280 -16.84 16.49 -3.26
CA ALA A 280 -18.05 17.24 -2.97
C ALA A 280 -18.57 17.92 -4.25
N THR A 281 -17.69 18.58 -5.02
CA THR A 281 -18.04 19.32 -6.23
C THR A 281 -18.52 18.39 -7.36
N SER A 282 -17.83 17.28 -7.59
CA SER A 282 -18.15 16.34 -8.69
C SER A 282 -19.24 15.32 -8.35
N GLY A 283 -19.59 15.16 -7.05
CA GLY A 283 -20.48 14.09 -6.58
C GLY A 283 -19.88 12.69 -6.63
N VAL A 284 -18.60 12.53 -6.98
CA VAL A 284 -17.91 11.22 -7.08
C VAL A 284 -17.35 10.83 -5.72
N LYS A 285 -18.19 10.29 -4.85
CA LYS A 285 -17.85 9.94 -3.46
C LYS A 285 -16.65 8.99 -3.32
N GLN A 286 -16.43 8.12 -4.28
CA GLN A 286 -15.38 7.10 -4.26
C GLN A 286 -14.02 7.59 -4.77
N ALA A 287 -13.94 8.79 -5.36
CA ALA A 287 -12.70 9.34 -5.89
C ALA A 287 -11.66 9.55 -4.78
N ASN A 288 -10.56 8.86 -4.86
CA ASN A 288 -9.42 9.01 -3.96
C ASN A 288 -8.13 8.56 -4.68
N PRO A 289 -6.94 8.94 -4.20
CA PRO A 289 -5.67 8.61 -4.85
C PRO A 289 -5.48 7.13 -5.15
N HIS A 290 -5.86 6.25 -4.21
CA HIS A 290 -5.73 4.81 -4.42
C HIS A 290 -6.67 4.32 -5.52
N ARG A 291 -7.88 4.84 -5.58
CA ARG A 291 -8.86 4.46 -6.59
C ARG A 291 -8.38 4.85 -8.00
N PHE A 292 -7.81 6.04 -8.18
CA PHE A 292 -7.25 6.46 -9.46
C PHE A 292 -6.11 5.55 -9.92
N ARG A 293 -5.19 5.25 -9.02
CA ARG A 293 -4.13 4.28 -9.33
C ARG A 293 -4.67 2.87 -9.62
N HIS A 294 -5.75 2.44 -8.95
CA HIS A 294 -6.42 1.18 -9.28
C HIS A 294 -7.08 1.23 -10.67
N THR A 295 -7.73 2.35 -11.01
CA THR A 295 -8.28 2.56 -12.33
C THR A 295 -7.19 2.44 -13.40
N PHE A 296 -6.05 3.13 -13.22
CA PHE A 296 -4.87 2.96 -14.09
C PHE A 296 -4.46 1.49 -14.24
N GLY A 297 -4.31 0.76 -13.13
CA GLY A 297 -3.91 -0.66 -13.19
C GLY A 297 -4.90 -1.53 -13.96
N SER A 298 -6.20 -1.34 -13.74
CA SER A 298 -7.25 -2.08 -14.44
C SER A 298 -7.32 -1.72 -15.93
N ASP A 299 -7.18 -0.44 -16.26
CA ASP A 299 -7.22 0.03 -17.65
C ASP A 299 -6.01 -0.48 -18.45
N MET A 300 -4.82 -0.50 -17.84
CA MET A 300 -3.62 -1.07 -18.47
C MET A 300 -3.78 -2.58 -18.75
N ILE A 301 -4.36 -3.35 -17.82
CA ILE A 301 -4.65 -4.78 -18.08
C ILE A 301 -5.66 -4.92 -19.21
N ARG A 302 -6.76 -4.16 -19.20
CA ARG A 302 -7.75 -4.19 -20.29
C ARG A 302 -7.16 -3.80 -21.64
N ALA A 303 -6.18 -2.89 -21.65
CA ALA A 303 -5.43 -2.50 -22.82
C ALA A 303 -4.37 -3.54 -23.27
N GLY A 304 -4.26 -4.68 -22.56
CA GLY A 304 -3.34 -5.77 -22.93
C GLY A 304 -1.91 -5.61 -22.44
N VAL A 305 -1.65 -4.69 -21.52
CA VAL A 305 -0.32 -4.58 -20.88
C VAL A 305 -0.07 -5.81 -20.02
N SER A 306 1.06 -6.50 -20.28
CA SER A 306 1.42 -7.71 -19.55
C SER A 306 1.59 -7.46 -18.04
N LEU A 307 1.27 -8.46 -17.23
CA LEU A 307 1.39 -8.36 -15.77
C LEU A 307 2.79 -7.96 -15.29
N PRO A 308 3.89 -8.53 -15.83
CA PRO A 308 5.25 -8.09 -15.46
C PRO A 308 5.53 -6.63 -15.80
N ALA A 309 5.04 -6.14 -16.95
CA ALA A 309 5.18 -4.75 -17.34
C ALA A 309 4.39 -3.83 -16.40
N LEU A 310 3.15 -4.19 -16.07
CA LEU A 310 2.33 -3.43 -15.11
C LEU A 310 2.98 -3.40 -13.71
N MET A 311 3.55 -4.52 -13.26
CA MET A 311 4.29 -4.56 -11.99
C MET A 311 5.43 -3.54 -11.95
N ARG A 312 6.20 -3.44 -13.04
CA ARG A 312 7.30 -2.45 -13.17
C ARG A 312 6.76 -1.02 -13.18
N LEU A 313 5.73 -0.74 -13.99
CA LEU A 313 5.09 0.57 -14.05
C LEU A 313 4.57 1.01 -12.67
N MET A 314 3.88 0.14 -11.97
CA MET A 314 3.32 0.46 -10.65
C MET A 314 4.35 0.38 -9.52
N GLY A 315 5.54 -0.19 -9.73
CA GLY A 315 6.54 -0.40 -8.69
C GLY A 315 6.02 -1.31 -7.56
N HIS A 316 5.43 -2.46 -7.94
CA HIS A 316 5.04 -3.50 -7.00
C HIS A 316 6.19 -4.46 -6.76
N ALA A 317 6.52 -4.69 -5.48
CA ALA A 317 7.56 -5.63 -5.09
C ALA A 317 7.09 -7.09 -5.16
N HIS A 318 5.78 -7.32 -5.06
CA HIS A 318 5.16 -8.64 -5.03
C HIS A 318 4.07 -8.76 -6.08
N MET A 319 4.08 -9.89 -6.79
CA MET A 319 3.11 -10.21 -7.85
C MET A 319 1.65 -10.18 -7.34
N GLN A 320 1.43 -10.68 -6.12
CA GLN A 320 0.12 -10.69 -5.46
C GLN A 320 -0.54 -9.31 -5.42
N THR A 321 0.26 -8.24 -5.28
CA THR A 321 -0.26 -6.86 -5.26
C THR A 321 -0.79 -6.42 -6.64
N THR A 322 -0.33 -7.04 -7.72
CA THR A 322 -0.76 -6.73 -9.09
C THR A 322 -1.88 -7.66 -9.53
N MET A 323 -1.94 -8.88 -8.99
CA MET A 323 -3.00 -9.84 -9.31
C MET A 323 -4.40 -9.37 -8.92
N ILE A 324 -4.52 -8.40 -8.04
CA ILE A 324 -5.83 -7.79 -7.69
C ILE A 324 -6.51 -7.08 -8.87
N TYR A 325 -5.75 -6.76 -9.92
CA TYR A 325 -6.27 -6.14 -11.14
C TYR A 325 -6.74 -7.18 -12.17
N ILE A 326 -6.40 -8.45 -11.98
CA ILE A 326 -6.80 -9.54 -12.88
C ILE A 326 -8.12 -10.10 -12.36
N GLN A 327 -9.20 -9.63 -12.94
CA GLN A 327 -10.51 -10.29 -12.87
C GLN A 327 -10.79 -10.89 -14.25
N LEU A 328 -10.11 -12.00 -14.56
CA LEU A 328 -10.35 -12.71 -15.81
C LEU A 328 -11.67 -13.46 -15.68
N THR A 329 -12.64 -13.12 -16.52
CA THR A 329 -13.78 -13.96 -16.78
C THR A 329 -13.39 -15.10 -17.71
N PRO A 330 -14.16 -16.21 -17.78
CA PRO A 330 -13.89 -17.26 -18.80
C PRO A 330 -13.85 -16.71 -20.22
N GLN A 331 -14.65 -15.67 -20.52
CA GLN A 331 -14.66 -15.00 -21.82
C GLN A 331 -13.35 -14.26 -22.09
N ASP A 332 -12.76 -13.60 -21.08
CA ASP A 332 -11.48 -12.91 -21.23
C ASP A 332 -10.36 -13.90 -21.54
N VAL A 333 -10.34 -15.07 -20.88
CA VAL A 333 -9.37 -16.14 -21.13
C VAL A 333 -9.51 -16.65 -22.57
N PHE A 334 -10.73 -16.82 -23.07
CA PHE A 334 -11.00 -17.27 -24.42
C PHE A 334 -10.55 -16.22 -25.46
N ALA A 335 -10.81 -14.96 -25.21
CA ALA A 335 -10.38 -13.85 -26.07
C ALA A 335 -8.85 -13.71 -26.13
N GLU A 336 -8.15 -13.92 -25.03
CA GLU A 336 -6.68 -13.92 -25.00
C GLU A 336 -6.10 -15.10 -25.76
N TYR A 337 -6.68 -16.29 -25.59
CA TYR A 337 -6.29 -17.48 -26.35
C TYR A 337 -6.48 -17.28 -27.86
N ALA A 338 -7.64 -16.80 -28.29
CA ALA A 338 -7.94 -16.54 -29.69
C ALA A 338 -6.96 -15.52 -30.31
N ARG A 339 -6.62 -14.46 -29.59
CA ARG A 339 -5.61 -13.48 -30.03
C ARG A 339 -4.21 -14.09 -30.14
N ALA A 340 -3.83 -14.96 -29.22
CA ALA A 340 -2.55 -15.63 -29.24
C ALA A 340 -2.44 -16.58 -30.44
N VAL A 341 -3.49 -17.36 -30.72
CA VAL A 341 -3.54 -18.28 -31.89
C VAL A 341 -3.49 -17.50 -33.21
N ALA A 342 -4.25 -16.41 -33.34
CA ALA A 342 -4.22 -15.56 -34.52
C ALA A 342 -2.80 -14.97 -34.78
N LYS A 343 -2.12 -14.55 -33.69
CA LYS A 343 -0.74 -14.06 -33.80
C LYS A 343 0.25 -15.15 -34.21
N LEU A 344 0.11 -16.36 -33.69
CA LEU A 344 0.95 -17.50 -34.10
C LEU A 344 0.74 -17.84 -35.58
N ALA A 345 -0.50 -17.89 -36.05
CA ALA A 345 -0.83 -18.13 -37.45
C ALA A 345 -0.22 -17.06 -38.39
N SER A 346 -0.19 -15.79 -37.95
CA SER A 346 0.44 -14.71 -38.74
C SER A 346 1.97 -14.77 -38.77
N LEU A 347 2.61 -15.43 -37.79
CA LEU A 347 4.07 -15.63 -37.74
C LEU A 347 4.53 -16.84 -38.56
N GLU A 348 3.65 -17.81 -38.84
CA GLU A 348 3.95 -19.01 -39.61
C GLU A 348 3.76 -18.83 -41.10
N GLN A 349 3.03 -17.83 -41.59
CA GLN A 349 2.79 -17.57 -42.99
C GLN A 349 4.04 -17.25 -43.84
N PRO A 350 5.15 -16.67 -43.35
CA PRO A 350 6.33 -16.45 -44.21
C PRO A 350 7.18 -17.69 -44.51
N ARG A 351 6.97 -18.80 -43.81
CA ARG A 351 7.83 -20.02 -43.98
C ARG A 351 7.31 -21.04 -44.99
N LEU A 352 6.06 -20.94 -45.40
CA LEU A 352 5.46 -21.93 -46.30
C LEU A 352 5.63 -21.59 -47.79
N ASP A 353 6.00 -20.37 -48.17
CA ASP A 353 6.18 -19.97 -49.57
C ASP A 353 7.63 -19.98 -50.05
N SER A 354 8.62 -20.26 -49.19
CA SER A 354 10.04 -20.27 -49.58
C SER A 354 10.61 -21.66 -49.98
N ASP A 355 9.86 -22.76 -49.78
CA ASP A 355 10.34 -24.11 -50.04
C ASP A 355 9.50 -24.89 -51.07
N ARG A 356 9.13 -24.28 -52.19
CA ARG A 356 8.78 -25.04 -53.39
C ARG A 356 10.02 -25.13 -54.27
N PRO A 357 10.65 -26.31 -54.39
CA PRO A 357 11.67 -26.51 -55.41
C PRO A 357 11.01 -26.47 -56.81
N ASP A 358 11.49 -25.56 -57.63
CA ASP A 358 11.13 -25.45 -59.00
C ASP A 358 11.32 -26.83 -59.68
N SER A 359 10.21 -27.51 -59.94
CA SER A 359 10.20 -28.68 -60.80
C SER A 359 10.20 -28.20 -62.24
N LYS A 360 11.38 -28.01 -62.81
CA LYS A 360 11.54 -27.97 -64.26
C LYS A 360 12.73 -28.86 -64.70
N ARG A 361 12.35 -29.90 -65.39
CA ARG A 361 13.04 -30.76 -66.33
C ARG A 361 14.07 -31.76 -65.82
#